data_e026c876ec13d860774b97595ae909f7
#
_entry.id   e026c876ec13d860774b97595ae909f7
#
_cell.length_a   1.000
_cell.length_b   1.000
_cell.length_c   1.000
_cell.angle_alpha   90.00
_cell.angle_beta   90.00
_cell.angle_gamma   90.00
#
_symmetry.space_group_name_H-M   'P 1'
#
loop_
_entity.id
_entity.type
_entity.pdbx_description
1 polymer ?
#
loop_
_entity_poly.entity_id
_entity_poly.type
_entity_poly.pdbx_seq_one_letter_code
_entity_poly.pdbx_strand_id
1 'polypeptide(L)'
;VSARYAIYFAPLRGSDLARFGDHWLGRDAESGESLQPPSHAGVGDAELRALTEAPRQYGFHGTFKAPFRLADGADVQHLHAALSTFARRQASFALRGLRLRAIGEFLALVPSEDSPPLSRLAEACVTEFDAFRAPPEPADLAKRHAAGLTPRQTELLARWGYPYVMDEFRFHLTLTASIPDEASRVRLSLLITSLAAPILKQPVPVREICLFHQPDRKTAFRLIARFPFGA
;
A
#
# COMPACT_ATOMS: atom_id res chain seq x y z
N VAL A 1 0.04 21.14 -10.32
CA VAL A 1 -0.21 19.77 -9.79
C VAL A 1 1.00 19.39 -8.98
N SER A 2 0.85 19.26 -7.68
CA SER A 2 1.98 19.06 -6.76
C SER A 2 2.30 17.57 -6.58
N ALA A 3 3.59 17.25 -6.46
CA ALA A 3 4.11 15.93 -6.16
C ALA A 3 3.53 15.38 -4.85
N ARG A 4 3.35 14.06 -4.78
CA ARG A 4 2.90 13.36 -3.58
C ARG A 4 3.93 12.33 -3.14
N TYR A 5 4.03 12.14 -1.84
CA TYR A 5 4.87 11.16 -1.19
C TYR A 5 4.00 10.20 -0.37
N ALA A 6 4.45 8.99 -0.18
CA ALA A 6 3.78 8.02 0.68
C ALA A 6 4.82 7.16 1.40
N ILE A 7 4.49 6.69 2.60
CA ILE A 7 5.35 5.78 3.35
C ILE A 7 4.66 4.41 3.35
N TYR A 8 5.31 3.45 2.70
CA TYR A 8 4.74 2.15 2.42
C TYR A 8 5.63 1.01 2.91
N PHE A 9 5.02 -0.12 3.14
CA PHE A 9 5.67 -1.41 3.05
C PHE A 9 5.80 -1.79 1.58
N ALA A 10 6.97 -2.24 1.17
CA ALA A 10 7.16 -2.98 -0.08
C ALA A 10 7.83 -4.31 0.27
N PRO A 11 7.45 -5.43 -0.37
CA PRO A 11 8.16 -6.69 -0.15
C PRO A 11 9.66 -6.54 -0.46
N LEU A 12 10.47 -7.36 0.17
CA LEU A 12 11.93 -7.37 -0.09
C LEU A 12 12.19 -7.65 -1.56
N ARG A 13 13.08 -6.87 -2.16
CA ARG A 13 13.45 -7.00 -3.57
C ARG A 13 13.88 -8.44 -3.87
N GLY A 14 13.35 -9.01 -4.94
CA GLY A 14 13.65 -10.38 -5.38
C GLY A 14 13.01 -11.49 -4.53
N SER A 15 12.20 -11.17 -3.51
CA SER A 15 11.41 -12.18 -2.79
C SER A 15 10.29 -12.75 -3.67
N ASP A 16 9.79 -13.93 -3.32
CA ASP A 16 8.66 -14.55 -4.02
C ASP A 16 7.42 -13.68 -3.94
N LEU A 17 7.20 -13.02 -2.80
CA LEU A 17 6.08 -12.09 -2.60
C LEU A 17 6.20 -10.85 -3.52
N ALA A 18 7.41 -10.28 -3.67
CA ALA A 18 7.65 -9.18 -4.60
C ALA A 18 7.36 -9.62 -6.03
N ARG A 19 7.97 -10.73 -6.48
CA ARG A 19 7.76 -11.27 -7.82
C ARG A 19 6.28 -11.52 -8.11
N PHE A 20 5.57 -12.15 -7.18
CA PHE A 20 4.14 -12.38 -7.33
C PHE A 20 3.37 -11.08 -7.53
N GLY A 21 3.56 -10.10 -6.65
CA GLY A 21 2.80 -8.85 -6.68
C GLY A 21 3.11 -7.99 -7.90
N ASP A 22 4.40 -7.87 -8.26
CA ASP A 22 4.84 -7.05 -9.39
C ASP A 22 4.36 -7.65 -10.72
N HIS A 23 4.45 -8.97 -10.90
CA HIS A 23 3.92 -9.64 -12.09
C HIS A 23 2.38 -9.60 -12.11
N TRP A 24 1.71 -9.82 -10.98
CA TRP A 24 0.25 -9.73 -10.91
C TRP A 24 -0.25 -8.35 -11.32
N LEU A 25 0.37 -7.30 -10.81
CA LEU A 25 0.02 -5.92 -11.18
C LEU A 25 0.56 -5.52 -12.56
N GLY A 26 1.50 -6.29 -13.14
CA GLY A 26 2.14 -5.98 -14.41
C GLY A 26 3.09 -4.79 -14.34
N ARG A 27 3.68 -4.52 -13.17
CA ARG A 27 4.61 -3.40 -12.99
C ARG A 27 5.47 -3.56 -11.73
N ASP A 28 6.78 -3.35 -11.88
CA ASP A 28 7.70 -3.12 -10.77
C ASP A 28 7.70 -1.62 -10.41
N ALA A 29 7.33 -1.28 -9.18
CA ALA A 29 7.28 0.10 -8.71
C ALA A 29 8.67 0.71 -8.47
N GLU A 30 9.71 -0.10 -8.27
CA GLU A 30 11.08 0.33 -7.99
C GLU A 30 11.83 0.64 -9.30
N SER A 31 11.87 -0.27 -10.25
CA SER A 31 12.46 -0.02 -11.58
C SER A 31 11.57 0.82 -12.48
N GLY A 32 10.25 0.80 -12.27
CA GLY A 32 9.23 1.40 -13.11
C GLY A 32 8.93 0.62 -14.37
N GLU A 33 9.52 -0.54 -14.54
CA GLU A 33 9.33 -1.40 -15.71
C GLU A 33 7.92 -1.99 -15.75
N SER A 34 7.36 -2.06 -16.94
CA SER A 34 6.15 -2.84 -17.20
C SER A 34 6.53 -4.32 -17.30
N LEU A 35 5.83 -5.13 -16.53
CA LEU A 35 6.00 -6.58 -16.53
C LEU A 35 4.83 -7.24 -17.25
N GLN A 36 5.09 -8.39 -17.87
CA GLN A 36 4.01 -9.20 -18.42
C GLN A 36 3.32 -9.92 -17.27
N PRO A 37 2.01 -9.69 -17.06
CA PRO A 37 1.26 -10.52 -16.13
C PRO A 37 1.32 -11.98 -16.59
N PRO A 38 1.38 -12.92 -15.66
CA PRO A 38 1.35 -14.33 -16.03
C PRO A 38 0.01 -14.67 -16.68
N SER A 39 0.06 -15.41 -17.79
CA SER A 39 -1.14 -15.96 -18.42
C SER A 39 -1.74 -17.01 -17.51
N HIS A 40 -2.99 -16.84 -17.11
CA HIS A 40 -3.70 -17.78 -16.25
C HIS A 40 -4.94 -18.32 -16.93
N ALA A 41 -5.13 -19.64 -16.89
CA ALA A 41 -6.39 -20.23 -17.28
C ALA A 41 -7.52 -19.67 -16.39
N GLY A 42 -8.50 -19.02 -16.98
CA GLY A 42 -9.68 -18.48 -16.29
C GLY A 42 -9.71 -16.96 -16.10
N VAL A 43 -8.67 -16.21 -16.50
CA VAL A 43 -8.71 -14.73 -16.58
C VAL A 43 -8.00 -14.31 -17.88
N GLY A 44 -8.74 -13.62 -18.77
CA GLY A 44 -8.15 -13.08 -19.98
C GLY A 44 -7.26 -11.85 -19.70
N ASP A 45 -6.28 -11.62 -20.57
CA ASP A 45 -5.33 -10.49 -20.43
C ASP A 45 -6.03 -9.14 -20.30
N ALA A 46 -7.11 -8.91 -21.04
CA ALA A 46 -7.89 -7.66 -20.97
C ALA A 46 -8.59 -7.51 -19.61
N GLU A 47 -9.17 -8.60 -19.08
CA GLU A 47 -9.81 -8.62 -17.77
C GLU A 47 -8.77 -8.34 -16.66
N LEU A 48 -7.61 -9.02 -16.71
CA LEU A 48 -6.55 -8.82 -15.71
C LEU A 48 -6.01 -7.39 -15.75
N ARG A 49 -5.85 -6.80 -16.93
CA ARG A 49 -5.44 -5.40 -17.07
C ARG A 49 -6.44 -4.44 -16.44
N ALA A 50 -7.74 -4.64 -16.67
CA ALA A 50 -8.80 -3.83 -16.08
C ALA A 50 -8.83 -3.97 -14.54
N LEU A 51 -8.74 -5.20 -14.04
CA LEU A 51 -8.70 -5.50 -12.62
C LEU A 51 -7.52 -4.89 -11.88
N THR A 52 -6.38 -4.76 -12.55
CA THR A 52 -5.14 -4.26 -11.95
C THR A 52 -4.84 -2.80 -12.27
N GLU A 53 -5.67 -2.10 -13.06
CA GLU A 53 -5.41 -0.73 -13.50
C GLU A 53 -5.21 0.23 -12.32
N ALA A 54 -6.13 0.25 -11.37
CA ALA A 54 -6.06 1.15 -10.22
C ALA A 54 -4.90 0.81 -9.27
N PRO A 55 -4.72 -0.44 -8.78
CA PRO A 55 -3.61 -0.77 -7.89
C PRO A 55 -2.24 -0.67 -8.59
N ARG A 56 -2.13 -0.88 -9.90
CA ARG A 56 -0.90 -0.73 -10.68
C ARG A 56 -0.31 0.69 -10.57
N GLN A 57 -1.16 1.71 -10.44
CA GLN A 57 -0.71 3.10 -10.29
C GLN A 57 0.12 3.31 -9.01
N TYR A 58 -0.10 2.50 -8.01
CA TYR A 58 0.62 2.57 -6.72
C TYR A 58 1.78 1.58 -6.63
N GLY A 59 1.75 0.48 -7.42
CA GLY A 59 2.64 -0.67 -7.27
C GLY A 59 2.20 -1.59 -6.12
N PHE A 60 2.88 -2.74 -5.97
CA PHE A 60 2.54 -3.73 -4.95
C PHE A 60 3.09 -3.31 -3.59
N HIS A 61 2.22 -2.83 -2.71
CA HIS A 61 2.59 -2.21 -1.45
C HIS A 61 1.54 -2.40 -0.35
N GLY A 62 1.95 -2.15 0.89
CA GLY A 62 1.05 -1.93 2.03
C GLY A 62 1.23 -0.51 2.59
N THR A 63 0.15 0.16 2.94
CA THR A 63 0.20 1.58 3.35
C THR A 63 0.50 1.71 4.84
N PHE A 64 1.56 2.43 5.22
CA PHE A 64 1.76 2.95 6.57
C PHE A 64 1.28 4.40 6.69
N LYS A 65 1.67 5.27 5.76
CA LYS A 65 1.12 6.63 5.64
C LYS A 65 0.65 6.88 4.22
N ALA A 66 -0.62 7.19 4.08
CA ALA A 66 -1.27 7.45 2.80
C ALA A 66 -0.61 8.62 2.04
N PRO A 67 -0.79 8.71 0.71
CA PRO A 67 -0.20 9.78 -0.09
C PRO A 67 -0.51 11.18 0.42
N PHE A 68 0.53 11.99 0.58
CA PHE A 68 0.46 13.39 1.03
C PHE A 68 1.34 14.29 0.19
N ARG A 69 1.01 15.58 0.13
CA ARG A 69 1.89 16.64 -0.40
C ARG A 69 2.77 17.15 0.73
N LEU A 70 3.98 17.59 0.43
CA LEU A 70 4.82 18.26 1.43
C LEU A 70 4.20 19.59 1.85
N ALA A 71 4.28 19.87 3.14
CA ALA A 71 3.91 21.16 3.70
C ALA A 71 4.86 22.27 3.22
N ASP A 72 4.40 23.51 3.26
CA ASP A 72 5.23 24.65 2.92
C ASP A 72 6.48 24.69 3.83
N GLY A 73 7.64 24.87 3.21
CA GLY A 73 8.94 24.83 3.89
C GLY A 73 9.49 23.42 4.17
N ALA A 74 8.74 22.37 3.93
CA ALA A 74 9.25 21.00 3.97
C ALA A 74 9.78 20.59 2.58
N ASP A 75 10.89 19.87 2.57
CA ASP A 75 11.46 19.31 1.35
C ASP A 75 11.71 17.79 1.47
N VAL A 76 12.01 17.17 0.35
CA VAL A 76 12.23 15.73 0.28
C VAL A 76 13.51 15.29 0.99
N GLN A 77 14.51 16.14 1.10
CA GLN A 77 15.78 15.82 1.74
C GLN A 77 15.59 15.73 3.26
N HIS A 78 14.87 16.67 3.86
CA HIS A 78 14.46 16.63 5.27
C HIS A 78 13.58 15.42 5.56
N LEU A 79 12.60 15.12 4.69
CA LEU A 79 11.78 13.90 4.82
C LEU A 79 12.64 12.64 4.77
N HIS A 80 13.59 12.55 3.85
CA HIS A 80 14.51 11.42 3.72
C HIS A 80 15.37 11.24 4.98
N ALA A 81 15.94 12.32 5.53
CA ALA A 81 16.74 12.30 6.75
C ALA A 81 15.90 11.85 7.96
N ALA A 82 14.66 12.35 8.08
CA ALA A 82 13.73 11.94 9.13
C ALA A 82 13.37 10.47 9.03
N LEU A 83 13.06 9.95 7.81
CA LEU A 83 12.77 8.53 7.57
C LEU A 83 13.96 7.64 7.92
N SER A 84 15.19 8.05 7.56
CA SER A 84 16.40 7.33 7.91
C SER A 84 16.61 7.26 9.43
N THR A 85 16.39 8.36 10.14
CA THR A 85 16.51 8.43 11.60
C THR A 85 15.41 7.60 12.28
N PHE A 86 14.18 7.67 11.79
CA PHE A 86 13.06 6.87 12.28
C PHE A 86 13.33 5.38 12.11
N ALA A 87 13.74 4.94 10.91
CA ALA A 87 13.96 3.54 10.60
C ALA A 87 15.04 2.90 11.51
N ARG A 88 16.12 3.61 11.78
CA ARG A 88 17.18 3.12 12.69
C ARG A 88 16.70 2.83 14.13
N ARG A 89 15.58 3.40 14.55
CA ARG A 89 14.98 3.17 15.88
C ARG A 89 13.97 2.02 15.90
N GLN A 90 13.62 1.49 14.73
CA GLN A 90 12.66 0.40 14.63
C GLN A 90 13.36 -0.95 14.70
N ALA A 91 12.71 -1.93 15.33
CA ALA A 91 13.12 -3.31 15.31
C ALA A 91 12.45 -4.08 14.17
N SER A 92 13.20 -4.96 13.54
CA SER A 92 12.65 -5.86 12.51
C SER A 92 11.72 -6.90 13.13
N PHE A 93 10.67 -7.26 12.41
CA PHE A 93 9.76 -8.34 12.77
C PHE A 93 9.26 -9.09 11.52
N ALA A 94 8.53 -10.15 11.70
CA ALA A 94 7.92 -10.88 10.59
C ALA A 94 6.42 -11.11 10.84
N LEU A 95 5.62 -10.97 9.78
CA LEU A 95 4.26 -11.49 9.76
C LEU A 95 4.35 -13.01 9.57
N ARG A 96 3.51 -13.78 10.28
CA ARG A 96 3.54 -15.25 10.19
C ARG A 96 3.10 -15.79 8.84
N GLY A 97 2.40 -15.01 8.07
CA GLY A 97 1.93 -15.31 6.72
C GLY A 97 0.88 -14.32 6.28
N LEU A 98 0.35 -14.55 5.09
CA LEU A 98 -0.72 -13.76 4.49
C LEU A 98 -1.91 -14.66 4.17
N ARG A 99 -3.06 -14.04 3.99
CA ARG A 99 -4.26 -14.67 3.45
C ARG A 99 -4.95 -13.72 2.49
N LEU A 100 -5.61 -14.26 1.49
CA LEU A 100 -6.46 -13.47 0.61
C LEU A 100 -7.77 -13.11 1.32
N ARG A 101 -8.21 -11.87 1.15
CA ARG A 101 -9.47 -11.37 1.69
C ARG A 101 -10.12 -10.39 0.74
N ALA A 102 -11.44 -10.41 0.68
CA ALA A 102 -12.23 -9.31 0.12
C ALA A 102 -12.34 -8.20 1.18
N ILE A 103 -12.04 -6.98 0.78
CA ILE A 103 -12.24 -5.75 1.57
C ILE A 103 -13.24 -4.89 0.79
N GLY A 104 -14.51 -4.90 1.21
CA GLY A 104 -15.59 -4.41 0.36
C GLY A 104 -15.63 -5.19 -0.96
N GLU A 105 -15.43 -4.50 -2.06
CA GLU A 105 -15.50 -5.07 -3.41
C GLU A 105 -14.14 -5.42 -4.03
N PHE A 106 -13.02 -5.20 -3.37
CA PHE A 106 -11.69 -5.53 -3.92
C PHE A 106 -10.99 -6.66 -3.15
N LEU A 107 -10.05 -7.31 -3.82
CA LEU A 107 -9.25 -8.41 -3.26
C LEU A 107 -7.87 -7.91 -2.86
N ALA A 108 -7.43 -8.34 -1.68
CA ALA A 108 -6.12 -8.00 -1.16
C ALA A 108 -5.53 -9.14 -0.32
N LEU A 109 -4.20 -9.17 -0.20
CA LEU A 109 -3.53 -9.99 0.81
C LEU A 109 -3.48 -9.21 2.12
N VAL A 110 -3.88 -9.86 3.20
CA VAL A 110 -3.82 -9.33 4.56
C VAL A 110 -3.01 -10.28 5.45
N PRO A 111 -2.47 -9.82 6.59
CA PRO A 111 -1.83 -10.70 7.55
C PRO A 111 -2.77 -11.87 7.94
N SER A 112 -2.20 -13.06 8.09
CA SER A 112 -2.97 -14.24 8.53
C SER A 112 -3.49 -14.10 9.95
N GLU A 113 -2.78 -13.32 10.77
CA GLU A 113 -3.06 -13.05 12.18
C GLU A 113 -2.84 -11.55 12.48
N ASP A 114 -3.39 -11.09 13.60
CA ASP A 114 -3.12 -9.74 14.09
C ASP A 114 -1.64 -9.56 14.42
N SER A 115 -1.11 -8.40 14.09
CA SER A 115 0.29 -8.05 14.32
C SER A 115 0.40 -6.69 15.04
N PRO A 116 0.46 -6.70 16.37
CA PRO A 116 0.63 -5.46 17.13
C PRO A 116 1.87 -4.66 16.72
N PRO A 117 3.04 -5.27 16.38
CA PRO A 117 4.17 -4.51 15.86
C PRO A 117 3.86 -3.76 14.57
N LEU A 118 3.07 -4.37 13.67
CA LEU A 118 2.66 -3.74 12.41
C LEU A 118 1.76 -2.52 12.64
N SER A 119 0.78 -2.65 13.54
CA SER A 119 -0.12 -1.55 13.90
C SER A 119 0.63 -0.38 14.53
N ARG A 120 1.54 -0.67 15.48
CA ARG A 120 2.39 0.37 16.11
C ARG A 120 3.29 1.07 15.10
N LEU A 121 3.87 0.33 14.15
CA LEU A 121 4.70 0.93 13.09
C LEU A 121 3.88 1.86 12.20
N ALA A 122 2.67 1.46 11.82
CA ALA A 122 1.78 2.30 11.02
C ALA A 122 1.36 3.56 11.77
N GLU A 123 0.98 3.45 13.05
CA GLU A 123 0.65 4.58 13.91
C GLU A 123 1.83 5.54 14.05
N ALA A 124 3.03 5.02 14.29
CA ALA A 124 4.25 5.82 14.38
C ALA A 124 4.56 6.54 13.04
N CYS A 125 4.39 5.87 11.90
CA CYS A 125 4.55 6.51 10.59
C CYS A 125 3.54 7.64 10.37
N VAL A 126 2.30 7.49 10.83
CA VAL A 126 1.29 8.55 10.71
C VAL A 126 1.67 9.74 11.58
N THR A 127 2.00 9.52 12.85
CA THR A 127 2.23 10.57 13.85
C THR A 127 3.55 11.32 13.61
N GLU A 128 4.67 10.61 13.45
CA GLU A 128 5.99 11.24 13.33
C GLU A 128 6.19 12.01 12.02
N PHE A 129 5.51 11.60 10.95
CA PHE A 129 5.62 12.28 9.66
C PHE A 129 4.43 13.22 9.35
N ASP A 130 3.59 13.54 10.35
CA ASP A 130 2.46 14.43 10.07
C ASP A 130 2.89 15.89 9.84
N ALA A 131 3.97 16.32 10.47
CA ALA A 131 4.54 17.65 10.24
C ALA A 131 5.01 17.90 8.79
N PHE A 132 5.29 16.84 8.04
CA PHE A 132 5.65 16.93 6.62
C PHE A 132 4.44 17.06 5.69
N ARG A 133 3.24 16.84 6.18
CA ARG A 133 2.03 16.78 5.37
C ARG A 133 1.37 18.15 5.23
N ALA A 134 1.20 18.61 4.00
CA ALA A 134 0.33 19.74 3.71
C ALA A 134 -1.15 19.41 4.03
N PRO A 135 -1.97 20.39 4.36
CA PRO A 135 -3.41 20.22 4.45
C PRO A 135 -3.96 19.54 3.16
N PRO A 136 -4.96 18.65 3.30
CA PRO A 136 -5.58 18.01 2.15
C PRO A 136 -6.29 19.05 1.28
N GLU A 137 -6.32 18.80 -0.04
CA GLU A 137 -7.04 19.66 -0.97
C GLU A 137 -8.57 19.52 -0.77
N PRO A 138 -9.36 20.58 -0.95
CA PRO A 138 -10.80 20.52 -0.82
C PRO A 138 -11.46 19.42 -1.66
N ALA A 139 -10.95 19.19 -2.88
CA ALA A 139 -11.43 18.13 -3.75
C ALA A 139 -11.17 16.71 -3.18
N ASP A 140 -10.01 16.49 -2.53
CA ASP A 140 -9.69 15.22 -1.89
C ASP A 140 -10.59 14.97 -0.67
N LEU A 141 -10.87 16.01 0.11
CA LEU A 141 -11.81 15.95 1.24
C LEU A 141 -13.23 15.62 0.77
N ALA A 142 -13.74 16.35 -0.24
CA ALA A 142 -15.07 16.12 -0.80
C ALA A 142 -15.23 14.68 -1.30
N LYS A 143 -14.24 14.14 -2.03
CA LYS A 143 -14.25 12.77 -2.50
C LYS A 143 -14.32 11.76 -1.35
N ARG A 144 -13.62 12.00 -0.24
CA ARG A 144 -13.62 11.11 0.92
C ARG A 144 -14.93 11.17 1.69
N HIS A 145 -15.50 12.36 1.88
CA HIS A 145 -16.81 12.51 2.52
C HIS A 145 -17.92 11.83 1.70
N ALA A 146 -17.85 11.92 0.37
CA ALA A 146 -18.82 11.25 -0.51
C ALA A 146 -18.77 9.70 -0.42
N ALA A 147 -17.68 9.13 0.10
CA ALA A 147 -17.56 7.69 0.32
C ALA A 147 -18.31 7.15 1.57
N GLY A 148 -19.00 8.00 2.33
CA GLY A 148 -19.81 7.58 3.47
C GLY A 148 -18.98 7.20 4.71
N LEU A 149 -18.17 8.12 5.20
CA LEU A 149 -17.32 7.89 6.39
C LEU A 149 -18.14 7.81 7.67
N THR A 150 -17.72 6.95 8.61
CA THR A 150 -18.22 6.96 9.99
C THR A 150 -17.79 8.24 10.72
N PRO A 151 -18.43 8.59 11.88
CA PRO A 151 -17.95 9.72 12.69
C PRO A 151 -16.48 9.59 13.06
N ARG A 152 -16.02 8.40 13.46
CA ARG A 152 -14.62 8.14 13.79
C ARG A 152 -13.67 8.34 12.60
N GLN A 153 -14.04 7.85 11.43
CA GLN A 153 -13.28 8.05 10.21
C GLN A 153 -13.23 9.53 9.79
N THR A 154 -14.30 10.28 10.01
CA THR A 154 -14.34 11.73 9.76
C THR A 154 -13.37 12.48 10.69
N GLU A 155 -13.35 12.12 11.98
CA GLU A 155 -12.39 12.67 12.96
C GLU A 155 -10.94 12.37 12.55
N LEU A 156 -10.64 11.11 12.17
CA LEU A 156 -9.31 10.72 11.74
C LEU A 156 -8.89 11.42 10.44
N LEU A 157 -9.83 11.58 9.49
CA LEU A 157 -9.58 12.34 8.26
C LEU A 157 -9.22 13.80 8.57
N ALA A 158 -9.96 14.45 9.47
CA ALA A 158 -9.71 15.83 9.86
C ALA A 158 -8.33 15.98 10.53
N ARG A 159 -7.97 15.06 11.41
CA ARG A 159 -6.72 15.12 12.17
C ARG A 159 -5.50 14.71 11.33
N TRP A 160 -5.58 13.60 10.60
CA TRP A 160 -4.44 12.94 9.94
C TRP A 160 -4.46 13.00 8.40
N GLY A 161 -5.51 13.61 7.81
CA GLY A 161 -5.67 13.71 6.37
C GLY A 161 -6.05 12.37 5.69
N TYR A 162 -6.29 11.31 6.48
CA TYR A 162 -6.68 10.00 5.98
C TYR A 162 -7.56 9.26 7.01
N PRO A 163 -8.70 8.66 6.60
CA PRO A 163 -9.66 8.11 7.55
C PRO A 163 -9.28 6.73 8.10
N TYR A 164 -8.46 5.96 7.37
CA TYR A 164 -8.12 4.57 7.73
C TYR A 164 -6.74 4.49 8.37
N VAL A 165 -6.60 5.15 9.52
CA VAL A 165 -5.39 5.20 10.37
C VAL A 165 -5.74 4.85 11.81
N MET A 166 -4.77 4.68 12.68
CA MET A 166 -4.91 4.37 14.10
C MET A 166 -5.79 3.11 14.30
N ASP A 167 -6.88 3.22 15.04
CA ASP A 167 -7.85 2.14 15.30
C ASP A 167 -8.62 1.67 14.05
N GLU A 168 -8.68 2.49 13.00
CA GLU A 168 -9.25 2.13 11.70
C GLU A 168 -8.22 1.55 10.72
N PHE A 169 -6.95 1.40 11.14
CA PHE A 169 -5.90 0.87 10.30
C PHE A 169 -6.12 -0.60 9.95
N ARG A 170 -5.98 -0.93 8.66
CA ARG A 170 -6.06 -2.30 8.16
C ARG A 170 -4.96 -2.51 7.13
N PHE A 171 -3.92 -3.23 7.52
CA PHE A 171 -2.85 -3.54 6.58
C PHE A 171 -3.33 -4.48 5.49
N HIS A 172 -3.10 -4.10 4.24
CA HIS A 172 -3.45 -4.90 3.09
C HIS A 172 -2.54 -4.58 1.89
N LEU A 173 -2.31 -5.59 1.06
CA LEU A 173 -1.60 -5.49 -0.22
C LEU A 173 -2.65 -5.68 -1.31
N THR A 174 -3.04 -4.59 -1.97
CA THR A 174 -4.16 -4.57 -2.93
C THR A 174 -3.79 -5.32 -4.21
N LEU A 175 -4.65 -6.23 -4.63
CA LEU A 175 -4.48 -7.02 -5.85
C LEU A 175 -5.42 -6.59 -6.98
N THR A 176 -6.62 -6.08 -6.65
CA THR A 176 -7.61 -5.74 -7.67
C THR A 176 -8.23 -4.36 -7.44
N ALA A 177 -8.77 -3.78 -8.50
CA ALA A 177 -9.78 -2.74 -8.42
C ALA A 177 -11.09 -3.31 -7.81
N SER A 178 -12.13 -2.47 -7.68
CA SER A 178 -13.47 -2.90 -7.26
C SER A 178 -14.05 -3.93 -8.23
N ILE A 179 -14.63 -5.00 -7.69
CA ILE A 179 -15.33 -6.07 -8.40
C ILE A 179 -16.75 -6.16 -7.80
N PRO A 180 -17.71 -5.39 -8.30
CA PRO A 180 -19.07 -5.38 -7.75
C PRO A 180 -19.76 -6.75 -7.85
N ASP A 181 -19.53 -7.49 -8.95
CA ASP A 181 -20.12 -8.82 -9.15
C ASP A 181 -19.51 -9.86 -8.21
N GLU A 182 -20.36 -10.43 -7.35
CA GLU A 182 -19.93 -11.40 -6.33
C GLU A 182 -19.40 -12.70 -6.93
N ALA A 183 -20.01 -13.19 -8.00
CA ALA A 183 -19.59 -14.44 -8.65
C ALA A 183 -18.19 -14.29 -9.26
N SER A 184 -17.92 -13.18 -9.92
CA SER A 184 -16.59 -12.81 -10.43
C SER A 184 -15.57 -12.69 -9.28
N ARG A 185 -15.96 -12.05 -8.17
CA ARG A 185 -15.09 -11.90 -7.00
C ARG A 185 -14.74 -13.24 -6.37
N VAL A 186 -15.70 -14.17 -6.25
CA VAL A 186 -15.46 -15.54 -5.76
C VAL A 186 -14.54 -16.31 -6.71
N ARG A 187 -14.82 -16.29 -8.03
CA ARG A 187 -13.98 -16.94 -9.05
C ARG A 187 -12.53 -16.45 -8.97
N LEU A 188 -12.33 -15.13 -8.94
CA LEU A 188 -11.00 -14.53 -8.84
C LEU A 188 -10.32 -14.84 -7.51
N SER A 189 -11.07 -14.91 -6.41
CA SER A 189 -10.52 -15.30 -5.11
C SER A 189 -9.94 -16.71 -5.13
N LEU A 190 -10.62 -17.67 -5.76
CA LEU A 190 -10.12 -19.04 -5.90
C LEU A 190 -8.85 -19.09 -6.75
N LEU A 191 -8.85 -18.39 -7.89
CA LEU A 191 -7.69 -18.31 -8.76
C LEU A 191 -6.49 -17.69 -8.03
N ILE A 192 -6.65 -16.51 -7.44
CA ILE A 192 -5.57 -15.81 -6.74
C ILE A 192 -5.05 -16.64 -5.56
N THR A 193 -5.93 -17.29 -4.80
CA THR A 193 -5.53 -18.16 -3.69
C THR A 193 -4.67 -19.32 -4.19
N SER A 194 -5.05 -19.93 -5.30
CA SER A 194 -4.26 -21.01 -5.92
C SER A 194 -2.87 -20.53 -6.35
N LEU A 195 -2.80 -19.38 -7.02
CA LEU A 195 -1.54 -18.81 -7.52
C LEU A 195 -0.63 -18.32 -6.39
N ALA A 196 -1.21 -17.75 -5.35
CA ALA A 196 -0.48 -17.25 -4.19
C ALA A 196 -0.14 -18.34 -3.15
N ALA A 197 -0.70 -19.56 -3.28
CA ALA A 197 -0.54 -20.64 -2.30
C ALA A 197 0.91 -20.87 -1.83
N PRO A 198 1.94 -20.83 -2.72
CA PRO A 198 3.33 -21.03 -2.31
C PRO A 198 3.86 -19.95 -1.36
N ILE A 199 3.31 -18.73 -1.41
CA ILE A 199 3.79 -17.56 -0.64
C ILE A 199 2.93 -17.24 0.57
N LEU A 200 1.67 -17.67 0.61
CA LEU A 200 0.73 -17.26 1.67
C LEU A 200 1.15 -17.73 3.07
N LYS A 201 1.80 -18.88 3.17
CA LYS A 201 2.27 -19.46 4.45
C LYS A 201 3.69 -19.06 4.82
N GLN A 202 4.39 -18.37 3.94
CA GLN A 202 5.76 -17.93 4.21
C GLN A 202 5.75 -16.73 5.16
N PRO A 203 6.69 -16.66 6.12
CA PRO A 203 6.88 -15.47 6.92
C PRO A 203 7.22 -14.27 6.02
N VAL A 204 6.56 -13.13 6.28
CA VAL A 204 6.82 -11.89 5.54
C VAL A 204 7.64 -10.96 6.43
N PRO A 205 8.93 -10.78 6.14
CA PRO A 205 9.78 -9.90 6.93
C PRO A 205 9.40 -8.43 6.72
N VAL A 206 9.26 -7.69 7.82
CA VAL A 206 9.11 -6.24 7.86
C VAL A 206 10.39 -5.69 8.47
N ARG A 207 11.32 -5.26 7.60
CA ARG A 207 12.68 -4.85 7.95
C ARG A 207 13.02 -3.44 7.53
N GLU A 208 12.08 -2.76 6.90
CA GLU A 208 12.28 -1.44 6.32
C GLU A 208 10.94 -0.73 6.12
N ILE A 209 10.99 0.58 5.98
CA ILE A 209 9.93 1.39 5.39
C ILE A 209 10.41 1.95 4.06
N CYS A 210 9.49 2.20 3.16
CA CYS A 210 9.79 2.65 1.81
C CYS A 210 9.14 4.00 1.52
N LEU A 211 9.90 4.91 0.89
CA LEU A 211 9.39 6.17 0.39
C LEU A 211 8.96 6.00 -1.06
N PHE A 212 7.71 6.28 -1.33
CA PHE A 212 7.15 6.32 -2.67
C PHE A 212 6.87 7.77 -3.07
N HIS A 213 7.07 8.05 -4.34
CA HIS A 213 6.90 9.38 -4.93
C HIS A 213 6.03 9.31 -6.18
N GLN A 214 5.14 10.27 -6.31
CA GLN A 214 4.33 10.49 -7.50
C GLN A 214 4.50 11.96 -7.93
N PRO A 215 5.15 12.24 -9.07
CA PRO A 215 5.39 13.62 -9.52
C PRO A 215 4.11 14.40 -9.77
N ASP A 216 3.12 13.75 -10.32
CA ASP A 216 1.78 14.29 -10.60
C ASP A 216 0.74 13.18 -10.62
N ARG A 217 -0.56 13.53 -10.62
CA ARG A 217 -1.66 12.55 -10.53
C ARG A 217 -1.83 11.67 -11.78
N LYS A 218 -1.15 11.98 -12.90
CA LYS A 218 -1.19 11.18 -14.13
C LYS A 218 -0.09 10.14 -14.17
N THR A 219 0.96 10.33 -13.37
CA THR A 219 2.11 9.43 -13.28
C THR A 219 1.89 8.40 -12.18
N ALA A 220 2.37 7.18 -12.39
CA ALA A 220 2.33 6.15 -11.35
C ALA A 220 3.33 6.45 -10.21
N PHE A 221 3.04 5.97 -9.01
CA PHE A 221 3.99 6.02 -7.90
C PHE A 221 5.23 5.19 -8.19
N ARG A 222 6.39 5.71 -7.77
CA ARG A 222 7.68 5.03 -7.82
C ARG A 222 8.21 4.88 -6.41
N LEU A 223 8.76 3.71 -6.09
CA LEU A 223 9.59 3.51 -4.90
C LEU A 223 10.94 4.21 -5.17
N ILE A 224 11.26 5.23 -4.39
CA ILE A 224 12.48 6.04 -4.58
C ILE A 224 13.54 5.83 -3.50
N ALA A 225 13.17 5.27 -2.36
CA ALA A 225 14.11 4.94 -1.28
C ALA A 225 13.57 3.86 -0.35
N ARG A 226 14.48 3.03 0.16
CA ARG A 226 14.26 2.03 1.21
C ARG A 226 15.06 2.41 2.44
N PHE A 227 14.47 2.34 3.62
CA PHE A 227 15.08 2.69 4.90
C PHE A 227 15.07 1.45 5.80
N PRO A 228 16.17 0.71 5.86
CA PRO A 228 16.27 -0.49 6.71
C PRO A 228 16.18 -0.11 8.19
N PHE A 229 15.57 -1.00 8.96
CA PHE A 229 15.47 -0.87 10.41
C PHE A 229 16.83 -1.10 11.08
N GLY A 230 16.98 -0.57 12.28
CA GLY A 230 18.09 -0.90 13.14
C GLY A 230 18.13 -2.40 13.47
N ALA A 231 19.29 -2.89 13.88
CA ALA A 231 19.47 -4.29 14.28
C ALA A 231 18.76 -4.58 15.62
#